data_32105f26cab2502c75b04e3f5995e9c2
#
_entry.id   32105f26cab2502c75b04e3f5995e9c2
#
_cell.length_a   1.000
_cell.length_b   1.000
_cell.length_c   1.000
_cell.angle_alpha   90.00
_cell.angle_beta   90.00
_cell.angle_gamma   90.00
#
_symmetry.space_group_name_H-M   'P 1'
#
loop_
_entity.id
_entity.type
_entity.pdbx_description
1 polymer ?
#
loop_
_entity_poly.entity_id
_entity_poly.type
_entity_poly.pdbx_seq_one_letter_code
_entity_poly.pdbx_strand_id
1 'polypeptide(L)'
;MLVVPLFLKDKAGVLGRLTNINIMKVLPVLLSSLIFLSACDKQSEVDVVESLEERGFAETVEVYLLNNLNDTRGFCIDMTGYKTNADVNKALQTHSCYSYQGSVSVDQGFDVSKISTGEFSLPFFNVCMEVENTESSSGLILRVCDNNPKQQFVFEDDGKIKPVNDLSLCLTASGDYREGGGGSPVHLIRDLSMSACDESLSTRQSWGFRSSN
;
A
#
# COMPACT_ATOMS: atom_id res chain seq x y z
N MET A 1 30.93 -9.94 42.93
CA MET A 1 30.98 -9.05 44.12
C MET A 1 30.99 -7.61 43.63
N LEU A 2 30.17 -6.77 44.15
CA LEU A 2 29.81 -5.37 43.92
C LEU A 2 28.72 -5.16 42.87
N VAL A 3 27.54 -4.98 43.28
CA VAL A 3 26.72 -4.01 44.03
C VAL A 3 26.15 -2.89 43.13
N VAL A 4 24.82 -2.98 43.06
CA VAL A 4 23.86 -2.00 42.50
C VAL A 4 23.85 -0.73 43.39
N PRO A 5 23.43 0.42 42.89
CA PRO A 5 22.35 1.07 43.62
C PRO A 5 21.14 1.48 42.76
N LEU A 6 20.03 1.12 43.34
CA LEU A 6 18.67 1.63 43.18
C LEU A 6 18.61 3.10 43.64
N PHE A 7 17.95 3.96 42.89
CA PHE A 7 17.44 5.24 43.40
C PHE A 7 15.95 5.38 43.09
N LEU A 8 15.18 5.22 44.19
CA LEU A 8 13.84 5.76 44.34
C LEU A 8 13.95 7.13 45.03
N LYS A 9 13.12 8.08 44.64
CA LYS A 9 12.51 9.14 45.49
C LYS A 9 11.81 10.15 44.59
N ASP A 10 10.75 10.82 44.89
CA ASP A 10 9.65 10.82 45.84
C ASP A 10 8.72 11.97 45.45
N LYS A 11 7.49 11.83 45.84
CA LYS A 11 6.34 12.70 45.91
C LYS A 11 6.58 14.16 46.30
N ALA A 12 5.76 15.06 45.72
CA ALA A 12 5.02 16.16 46.36
C ALA A 12 4.24 16.86 45.23
N GLY A 13 2.94 17.07 45.17
CA GLY A 13 1.96 17.35 46.18
C GLY A 13 1.74 18.87 46.27
N VAL A 14 0.86 19.48 45.41
CA VAL A 14 0.21 20.75 45.74
C VAL A 14 -1.26 20.73 45.30
N LEU A 15 -2.09 20.78 46.33
CA LEU A 15 -3.52 21.09 46.33
C LEU A 15 -3.70 22.61 46.13
N GLY A 16 -4.71 23.02 45.38
CA GLY A 16 -5.04 24.45 45.29
C GLY A 16 -6.34 24.69 44.52
N ARG A 17 -7.39 24.55 45.23
CA ARG A 17 -8.49 25.48 45.54
C ARG A 17 -9.53 25.76 44.44
N LEU A 18 -10.69 25.21 44.75
CA LEU A 18 -12.02 25.61 44.25
C LEU A 18 -12.37 27.07 44.61
N THR A 19 -12.88 27.83 43.67
CA THR A 19 -13.72 28.98 43.97
C THR A 19 -14.99 28.90 43.10
N ASN A 20 -16.09 28.73 43.82
CA ASN A 20 -17.46 28.98 43.37
C ASN A 20 -17.65 30.45 43.05
N ILE A 21 -18.35 30.78 41.98
CA ILE A 21 -19.17 31.98 41.87
C ILE A 21 -20.48 31.67 41.14
N ASN A 22 -21.51 32.09 41.80
CA ASN A 22 -22.95 31.95 41.59
C ASN A 22 -23.50 32.64 40.31
N ILE A 23 -24.47 32.02 39.74
CA ILE A 23 -25.85 32.42 39.41
C ILE A 23 -26.12 33.93 39.19
N MET A 24 -26.58 34.28 38.00
CA MET A 24 -27.82 35.07 37.89
C MET A 24 -28.46 35.00 36.51
N LYS A 25 -29.73 34.59 36.57
CA LYS A 25 -30.77 34.64 35.58
C LYS A 25 -30.80 35.95 34.75
N VAL A 26 -31.12 35.86 33.45
CA VAL A 26 -32.18 36.64 32.80
C VAL A 26 -32.52 36.01 31.44
N LEU A 27 -33.77 35.62 31.26
CA LEU A 27 -34.44 35.37 29.98
C LEU A 27 -34.95 36.76 29.47
N PRO A 28 -34.91 37.03 28.14
CA PRO A 28 -36.21 37.03 27.45
C PRO A 28 -36.22 36.35 26.07
N VAL A 29 -37.33 35.76 25.82
CA VAL A 29 -37.87 35.31 24.56
C VAL A 29 -37.92 36.42 23.51
N LEU A 30 -37.40 36.17 22.30
CA LEU A 30 -37.93 36.81 21.09
C LEU A 30 -37.89 35.79 19.94
N LEU A 31 -39.08 35.54 19.44
CA LEU A 31 -39.40 34.88 18.19
C LEU A 31 -38.73 35.60 17.02
N SER A 32 -38.06 34.90 16.15
CA SER A 32 -37.87 35.35 14.76
C SER A 32 -37.49 34.21 13.83
N SER A 33 -38.40 33.86 12.95
CA SER A 33 -38.27 33.45 11.55
C SER A 33 -37.28 32.38 11.16
N LEU A 34 -37.82 31.17 10.93
CA LEU A 34 -37.22 30.16 10.05
C LEU A 34 -36.95 30.74 8.65
N ILE A 35 -35.67 30.81 8.28
CA ILE A 35 -35.28 30.80 6.88
C ILE A 35 -34.48 29.50 6.70
N PHE A 36 -35.14 28.49 6.12
CA PHE A 36 -34.47 27.33 5.58
C PHE A 36 -33.71 27.75 4.32
N LEU A 37 -32.46 28.09 4.45
CA LEU A 37 -31.51 28.09 3.34
C LEU A 37 -31.01 26.66 3.19
N SER A 38 -31.50 26.01 2.15
CA SER A 38 -30.98 24.75 1.64
C SER A 38 -29.52 24.99 1.19
N ALA A 39 -28.57 24.80 2.10
CA ALA A 39 -27.18 24.70 1.76
C ALA A 39 -26.96 23.30 1.17
N CYS A 40 -26.78 23.26 -0.15
CA CYS A 40 -26.33 22.06 -0.86
C CYS A 40 -24.99 21.63 -0.27
N ASP A 41 -24.99 20.45 0.31
CA ASP A 41 -23.90 19.83 1.06
C ASP A 41 -22.71 19.54 0.14
N LYS A 42 -21.67 20.38 0.21
CA LYS A 42 -20.34 20.12 -0.35
C LYS A 42 -19.41 19.46 0.68
N GLN A 43 -19.95 18.96 1.78
CA GLN A 43 -19.20 18.48 2.94
C GLN A 43 -18.67 17.04 2.78
N SER A 44 -19.18 16.27 1.81
CA SER A 44 -18.87 14.84 1.76
C SER A 44 -17.50 14.49 1.12
N GLU A 45 -16.96 15.37 0.27
CA GLU A 45 -15.64 15.08 -0.35
C GLU A 45 -14.47 15.47 0.57
N VAL A 46 -14.62 16.55 1.34
CA VAL A 46 -13.55 17.01 2.25
C VAL A 46 -13.41 16.06 3.46
N ASP A 47 -14.53 15.59 4.02
CA ASP A 47 -14.51 14.66 5.16
C ASP A 47 -13.94 13.30 4.81
N VAL A 48 -14.07 12.85 3.55
CA VAL A 48 -13.46 11.59 3.08
C VAL A 48 -11.94 11.73 2.92
N VAL A 49 -11.46 12.86 2.40
CA VAL A 49 -10.02 13.10 2.24
C VAL A 49 -9.35 13.26 3.61
N GLU A 50 -9.96 14.02 4.53
CA GLU A 50 -9.45 14.22 5.89
C GLU A 50 -9.47 12.91 6.71
N SER A 51 -10.46 12.03 6.51
CA SER A 51 -10.51 10.71 7.15
C SER A 51 -9.50 9.71 6.57
N LEU A 52 -8.98 9.95 5.38
CA LEU A 52 -7.91 9.15 4.76
C LEU A 52 -6.54 9.58 5.28
N GLU A 53 -6.29 10.85 5.48
CA GLU A 53 -5.04 11.36 6.08
C GLU A 53 -4.91 10.97 7.57
N GLU A 54 -6.01 10.92 8.32
CA GLU A 54 -6.03 10.53 9.74
C GLU A 54 -5.73 9.03 9.95
N ARG A 55 -5.89 8.18 8.93
CA ARG A 55 -5.54 6.75 9.00
C ARG A 55 -4.06 6.46 8.72
N GLY A 56 -3.25 7.48 8.44
CA GLY A 56 -1.82 7.30 8.23
C GLY A 56 -1.53 6.22 7.18
N PHE A 57 -2.16 6.30 6.00
CA PHE A 57 -1.82 5.38 4.93
C PHE A 57 -0.33 5.51 4.62
N ALA A 58 0.35 4.38 4.65
CA ALA A 58 1.74 4.29 4.26
C ALA A 58 1.91 4.90 2.86
N GLU A 59 3.01 5.62 2.67
CA GLU A 59 3.40 6.06 1.33
C GLU A 59 3.48 4.84 0.41
N THR A 60 2.77 4.90 -0.71
CA THR A 60 2.72 3.79 -1.66
C THR A 60 3.50 4.08 -2.92
N VAL A 61 4.12 3.02 -3.45
CA VAL A 61 4.88 3.04 -4.70
C VAL A 61 4.39 1.94 -5.63
N GLU A 62 4.53 2.17 -6.94
CA GLU A 62 4.46 1.10 -7.93
C GLU A 62 5.75 0.29 -7.92
N VAL A 63 5.63 -1.04 -7.94
CA VAL A 63 6.72 -1.96 -8.24
C VAL A 63 6.63 -2.29 -9.73
N TYR A 64 7.58 -1.80 -10.52
CA TYR A 64 7.50 -1.83 -11.98
C TYR A 64 8.72 -2.49 -12.63
N LEU A 65 8.53 -3.08 -13.81
CA LEU A 65 9.65 -3.54 -14.62
C LEU A 65 10.51 -2.36 -15.11
N LEU A 66 11.81 -2.44 -14.93
CA LEU A 66 12.75 -1.43 -15.44
C LEU A 66 12.75 -1.35 -16.96
N ASN A 67 12.36 -2.42 -17.65
CA ASN A 67 12.20 -2.45 -19.09
C ASN A 67 10.71 -2.36 -19.46
N ASN A 68 10.37 -1.39 -20.27
CA ASN A 68 8.97 -1.15 -20.68
C ASN A 68 8.40 -2.23 -21.61
N LEU A 69 9.23 -3.13 -22.14
CA LEU A 69 8.83 -4.14 -23.11
C LEU A 69 8.06 -3.51 -24.30
N ASN A 70 6.81 -3.90 -24.48
CA ASN A 70 5.95 -3.42 -25.55
C ASN A 70 4.86 -2.42 -25.08
N ASP A 71 4.98 -1.82 -23.89
CA ASP A 71 4.06 -0.79 -23.41
C ASP A 71 4.85 0.41 -22.84
N THR A 72 4.72 1.57 -23.45
CA THR A 72 5.44 2.79 -23.03
C THR A 72 5.09 3.24 -21.61
N ARG A 73 3.96 2.80 -21.05
CA ARG A 73 3.56 3.02 -19.64
C ARG A 73 4.37 2.15 -18.66
N GLY A 74 5.01 1.09 -19.18
CA GLY A 74 5.66 0.04 -18.39
C GLY A 74 4.66 -0.96 -17.81
N PHE A 75 5.19 -1.95 -17.08
CA PHE A 75 4.41 -2.98 -16.42
C PHE A 75 4.63 -2.92 -14.92
N CYS A 76 3.57 -2.80 -14.16
CA CYS A 76 3.56 -2.79 -12.70
C CYS A 76 3.00 -4.10 -12.15
N ILE A 77 3.47 -4.54 -10.97
CA ILE A 77 2.80 -5.61 -10.23
C ILE A 77 1.40 -5.11 -9.87
N ASP A 78 0.41 -5.94 -10.12
CA ASP A 78 -1.00 -5.54 -10.12
C ASP A 78 -1.89 -6.64 -9.56
N MET A 79 -2.92 -6.25 -8.85
CA MET A 79 -3.99 -7.15 -8.44
C MET A 79 -4.93 -7.40 -9.61
N THR A 80 -5.42 -8.62 -9.73
CA THR A 80 -6.47 -8.92 -10.72
C THR A 80 -7.76 -8.19 -10.37
N GLY A 81 -8.22 -7.31 -11.24
CA GLY A 81 -9.42 -6.51 -11.03
C GLY A 81 -9.22 -5.05 -11.42
N TYR A 82 -9.81 -4.12 -10.69
CA TYR A 82 -9.67 -2.70 -10.97
C TYR A 82 -9.81 -1.85 -9.71
N LYS A 83 -8.78 -1.12 -9.35
CA LYS A 83 -8.74 -0.19 -8.22
C LYS A 83 -9.27 -0.85 -6.93
N THR A 84 -10.23 -0.21 -6.25
CA THR A 84 -10.82 -0.69 -4.99
C THR A 84 -11.63 -1.98 -5.12
N ASN A 85 -11.96 -2.40 -6.36
CA ASN A 85 -12.70 -3.64 -6.66
C ASN A 85 -11.76 -4.78 -7.09
N ALA A 86 -10.46 -4.65 -6.88
CA ALA A 86 -9.52 -5.73 -7.16
C ALA A 86 -9.79 -6.93 -6.22
N ASP A 87 -9.57 -8.13 -6.75
CA ASP A 87 -9.92 -9.39 -6.08
C ASP A 87 -8.71 -9.99 -5.36
N VAL A 88 -8.70 -9.94 -4.04
CA VAL A 88 -7.64 -10.48 -3.18
C VAL A 88 -7.49 -12.01 -3.26
N ASN A 89 -8.46 -12.71 -3.84
CA ASN A 89 -8.43 -14.18 -3.96
C ASN A 89 -7.82 -14.65 -5.28
N LYS A 90 -7.42 -13.72 -6.15
CA LYS A 90 -6.77 -14.03 -7.41
C LYS A 90 -5.27 -13.81 -7.34
N ALA A 91 -4.54 -14.52 -8.19
CA ALA A 91 -3.10 -14.34 -8.33
C ALA A 91 -2.77 -12.92 -8.77
N LEU A 92 -1.61 -12.44 -8.34
CA LEU A 92 -1.00 -11.23 -8.86
C LEU A 92 -0.60 -11.42 -10.32
N GLN A 93 -0.59 -10.33 -11.05
CA GLN A 93 -0.21 -10.24 -12.45
C GLN A 93 0.68 -9.02 -12.66
N THR A 94 1.19 -8.80 -13.86
CA THR A 94 1.65 -7.47 -14.27
C THR A 94 0.62 -6.85 -15.18
N HIS A 95 0.46 -5.55 -15.05
CA HIS A 95 -0.47 -4.75 -15.85
C HIS A 95 0.20 -3.45 -16.26
N SER A 96 -0.22 -2.85 -17.37
CA SER A 96 0.21 -1.49 -17.70
C SER A 96 0.10 -0.58 -16.49
N CYS A 97 1.16 0.13 -16.13
CA CYS A 97 1.17 0.96 -14.93
C CYS A 97 0.14 2.09 -15.01
N TYR A 98 -0.42 2.49 -13.86
CA TYR A 98 -1.43 3.55 -13.79
C TYR A 98 -0.86 4.92 -13.39
N SER A 99 0.38 5.02 -12.93
CA SER A 99 1.00 6.28 -12.46
C SER A 99 1.00 7.40 -13.51
N TYR A 100 0.93 7.07 -14.80
CA TYR A 100 0.75 8.07 -15.86
C TYR A 100 -0.55 8.89 -15.71
N GLN A 101 -1.49 8.46 -14.86
CA GLN A 101 -2.71 9.19 -14.50
C GLN A 101 -2.50 10.16 -13.31
N GLY A 102 -1.26 10.29 -12.81
CA GLY A 102 -0.90 11.24 -11.76
C GLY A 102 -0.93 10.70 -10.34
N SER A 103 -1.29 9.43 -10.13
CA SER A 103 -1.28 8.80 -8.80
C SER A 103 -1.04 7.29 -8.88
N VAL A 104 -0.44 6.73 -7.83
CA VAL A 104 -0.34 5.27 -7.65
C VAL A 104 -1.74 4.73 -7.37
N SER A 105 -2.19 3.78 -8.18
CA SER A 105 -3.48 3.13 -7.94
C SER A 105 -3.41 2.14 -6.79
N VAL A 106 -4.48 2.01 -6.01
CA VAL A 106 -4.50 1.15 -4.80
C VAL A 106 -4.26 -0.32 -5.08
N ASP A 107 -4.58 -0.79 -6.28
CA ASP A 107 -4.35 -2.16 -6.78
C ASP A 107 -2.92 -2.40 -7.31
N GLN A 108 -2.11 -1.34 -7.42
CA GLN A 108 -0.68 -1.37 -7.79
C GLN A 108 0.21 -0.73 -6.70
N GLY A 109 -0.38 -0.26 -5.60
CA GLY A 109 0.28 0.52 -4.55
C GLY A 109 0.83 -0.33 -3.41
N PHE A 110 2.16 -0.48 -3.34
CA PHE A 110 2.87 -1.19 -2.28
C PHE A 110 3.42 -0.23 -1.24
N ASP A 111 3.37 -0.59 0.04
CA ASP A 111 3.95 0.17 1.15
C ASP A 111 5.47 0.25 1.02
N VAL A 112 5.99 1.44 0.73
CA VAL A 112 7.43 1.65 0.52
C VAL A 112 8.25 1.32 1.77
N SER A 113 7.71 1.55 2.96
CA SER A 113 8.41 1.31 4.22
C SER A 113 8.64 -0.19 4.49
N LYS A 114 7.75 -1.04 3.95
CA LYS A 114 7.80 -2.49 4.10
C LYS A 114 8.73 -3.17 3.10
N ILE A 115 8.85 -2.63 1.90
CA ILE A 115 9.72 -3.18 0.86
C ILE A 115 11.17 -3.27 1.35
N SER A 116 11.66 -2.28 2.09
CA SER A 116 13.01 -2.28 2.66
C SER A 116 13.27 -3.43 3.66
N THR A 117 12.20 -3.99 4.22
CA THR A 117 12.26 -5.16 5.12
C THR A 117 11.90 -6.47 4.43
N GLY A 118 11.74 -6.44 3.10
CA GLY A 118 11.45 -7.63 2.30
C GLY A 118 9.97 -8.01 2.23
N GLU A 119 9.07 -7.19 2.75
CA GLU A 119 7.63 -7.42 2.72
C GLU A 119 6.97 -6.55 1.64
N PHE A 120 6.24 -7.17 0.73
CA PHE A 120 5.49 -6.48 -0.34
C PHE A 120 4.01 -6.44 0.04
N SER A 121 3.60 -5.45 0.81
CA SER A 121 2.23 -5.29 1.29
C SER A 121 1.45 -4.26 0.48
N LEU A 122 0.16 -4.53 0.25
CA LEU A 122 -0.80 -3.61 -0.34
C LEU A 122 -1.70 -3.07 0.80
N PRO A 123 -1.38 -1.89 1.34
CA PRO A 123 -1.99 -1.41 2.59
C PRO A 123 -3.48 -1.15 2.47
N PHE A 124 -3.98 -0.74 1.30
CA PHE A 124 -5.40 -0.54 1.09
C PHE A 124 -6.23 -1.82 1.32
N PHE A 125 -5.70 -2.98 0.91
CA PHE A 125 -6.37 -4.28 1.02
C PHE A 125 -5.95 -5.05 2.28
N ASN A 126 -4.94 -4.56 3.01
CA ASN A 126 -4.36 -5.23 4.18
C ASN A 126 -3.90 -6.68 3.87
N VAL A 127 -3.19 -6.84 2.76
CA VAL A 127 -2.64 -8.11 2.30
C VAL A 127 -1.20 -7.98 1.86
N CYS A 128 -0.48 -9.09 1.89
CA CYS A 128 0.90 -9.23 1.44
C CYS A 128 1.02 -10.17 0.24
N MET A 129 1.97 -9.88 -0.64
CA MET A 129 2.40 -10.79 -1.69
C MET A 129 3.02 -12.05 -1.05
N GLU A 130 2.62 -13.21 -1.51
CA GLU A 130 3.09 -14.51 -1.04
C GLU A 130 3.39 -15.44 -2.21
N VAL A 131 4.50 -16.17 -2.13
CA VAL A 131 4.78 -17.24 -3.09
C VAL A 131 3.85 -18.42 -2.82
N GLU A 132 3.08 -18.85 -3.81
CA GLU A 132 2.11 -19.93 -3.64
C GLU A 132 2.78 -21.24 -3.18
N ASN A 133 3.91 -21.58 -3.83
CA ASN A 133 4.76 -22.71 -3.44
C ASN A 133 6.23 -22.42 -3.77
N THR A 134 7.16 -23.30 -3.41
CA THR A 134 8.60 -23.12 -3.61
C THR A 134 9.11 -23.70 -4.94
N GLU A 135 8.23 -24.03 -5.86
CA GLU A 135 8.63 -24.59 -7.15
C GLU A 135 8.83 -23.50 -8.20
N SER A 136 9.65 -23.78 -9.19
CA SER A 136 9.76 -22.92 -10.38
C SER A 136 8.39 -22.86 -11.09
N SER A 137 8.05 -21.65 -11.57
CA SER A 137 6.74 -21.31 -12.15
C SER A 137 5.61 -21.16 -11.14
N SER A 138 5.93 -21.10 -9.83
CA SER A 138 4.96 -20.78 -8.80
C SER A 138 4.37 -19.39 -9.01
N GLY A 139 3.05 -19.26 -8.88
CA GLY A 139 2.35 -17.99 -8.88
C GLY A 139 2.60 -17.16 -7.62
N LEU A 140 2.22 -15.89 -7.69
CA LEU A 140 2.17 -14.98 -6.56
C LEU A 140 0.71 -14.77 -6.17
N ILE A 141 0.40 -15.03 -4.91
CA ILE A 141 -0.94 -14.89 -4.34
C ILE A 141 -0.95 -13.80 -3.27
N LEU A 142 -2.12 -13.45 -2.79
CA LEU A 142 -2.30 -12.48 -1.72
C LEU A 142 -2.82 -13.18 -0.46
N ARG A 143 -2.24 -12.85 0.68
CA ARG A 143 -2.64 -13.36 2.00
C ARG A 143 -2.57 -12.24 3.03
N VAL A 144 -3.23 -12.43 4.16
CA VAL A 144 -3.05 -11.56 5.32
C VAL A 144 -1.56 -11.56 5.68
N CYS A 145 -1.01 -10.38 5.97
CA CYS A 145 0.39 -10.23 6.36
C CYS A 145 0.60 -10.86 7.76
N ASP A 146 1.42 -11.89 7.84
CA ASP A 146 1.65 -12.67 9.07
C ASP A 146 3.13 -13.00 9.33
N ASN A 147 4.05 -12.34 8.60
CA ASN A 147 5.49 -12.61 8.61
C ASN A 147 5.87 -14.05 8.19
N ASN A 148 5.01 -14.73 7.46
CA ASN A 148 5.31 -16.04 6.89
C ASN A 148 6.56 -15.95 5.99
N PRO A 149 7.52 -16.89 6.07
CA PRO A 149 8.68 -16.90 5.18
C PRO A 149 8.36 -16.86 3.68
N LYS A 150 7.17 -17.31 3.26
CA LYS A 150 6.70 -17.18 1.88
C LYS A 150 6.32 -15.75 1.48
N GLN A 151 6.17 -14.84 2.44
CA GLN A 151 5.89 -13.41 2.24
C GLN A 151 7.16 -12.57 2.32
N GLN A 152 8.32 -13.20 2.49
CA GLN A 152 9.60 -12.51 2.63
C GLN A 152 10.43 -12.65 1.36
N PHE A 153 10.93 -11.51 0.88
CA PHE A 153 11.70 -11.39 -0.35
C PHE A 153 12.98 -10.59 -0.11
N VAL A 154 13.98 -10.87 -0.91
CA VAL A 154 15.17 -10.03 -1.04
C VAL A 154 14.99 -9.19 -2.30
N PHE A 155 15.14 -7.88 -2.18
CA PHE A 155 15.27 -6.98 -3.31
C PHE A 155 16.76 -6.65 -3.50
N GLU A 156 17.34 -7.06 -4.62
CA GLU A 156 18.74 -6.88 -4.92
C GLU A 156 19.03 -5.58 -5.69
N ASP A 157 20.26 -5.11 -5.64
CA ASP A 157 20.69 -3.85 -6.29
C ASP A 157 20.51 -3.87 -7.82
N ASP A 158 20.49 -5.05 -8.44
CA ASP A 158 20.25 -5.24 -9.87
C ASP A 158 18.75 -5.31 -10.22
N GLY A 159 17.89 -5.08 -9.23
CA GLY A 159 16.44 -5.07 -9.38
C GLY A 159 15.77 -6.44 -9.28
N LYS A 160 16.51 -7.51 -8.96
CA LYS A 160 15.89 -8.83 -8.79
C LYS A 160 15.14 -8.91 -7.47
N ILE A 161 13.92 -9.45 -7.51
CA ILE A 161 13.10 -9.79 -6.34
C ILE A 161 13.10 -11.30 -6.19
N LYS A 162 13.65 -11.80 -5.08
CA LYS A 162 13.87 -13.23 -4.82
C LYS A 162 13.18 -13.64 -3.52
N PRO A 163 12.50 -14.79 -3.46
CA PRO A 163 11.95 -15.29 -2.20
C PRO A 163 13.10 -15.73 -1.28
N VAL A 164 13.01 -15.43 0.00
CA VAL A 164 14.09 -15.81 0.97
C VAL A 164 14.29 -17.33 1.07
N ASN A 165 13.27 -18.11 0.75
CA ASN A 165 13.32 -19.58 0.81
C ASN A 165 14.07 -20.21 -0.36
N ASP A 166 14.22 -19.49 -1.48
CA ASP A 166 14.97 -19.96 -2.64
C ASP A 166 15.51 -18.79 -3.47
N LEU A 167 16.73 -18.39 -3.20
CA LEU A 167 17.41 -17.29 -3.88
C LEU A 167 17.82 -17.58 -5.33
N SER A 168 17.59 -18.81 -5.82
CA SER A 168 17.78 -19.14 -7.23
C SER A 168 16.60 -18.72 -8.11
N LEU A 169 15.46 -18.36 -7.48
CA LEU A 169 14.25 -17.90 -8.15
C LEU A 169 14.16 -16.37 -8.16
N CYS A 170 13.68 -15.83 -9.27
CA CYS A 170 13.43 -14.41 -9.48
C CYS A 170 11.98 -14.16 -9.88
N LEU A 171 11.39 -13.09 -9.38
CA LEU A 171 10.09 -12.62 -9.81
C LEU A 171 10.15 -12.27 -11.30
N THR A 172 9.29 -12.90 -12.10
CA THR A 172 9.39 -12.89 -13.56
C THR A 172 8.04 -12.58 -14.19
N ALA A 173 8.01 -11.55 -15.04
CA ALA A 173 6.88 -11.30 -15.92
C ALA A 173 6.94 -12.25 -17.14
N SER A 174 5.80 -12.80 -17.56
CA SER A 174 5.70 -13.65 -18.74
C SER A 174 6.17 -12.94 -20.02
N GLY A 175 6.75 -13.69 -20.97
CA GLY A 175 7.02 -13.21 -22.32
C GLY A 175 5.75 -12.91 -23.08
N ASP A 176 4.71 -13.72 -22.88
CA ASP A 176 3.39 -13.54 -23.49
C ASP A 176 2.59 -12.46 -22.75
N TYR A 177 1.66 -11.85 -23.48
CA TYR A 177 0.75 -10.86 -22.94
C TYR A 177 -0.65 -11.03 -23.51
N ARG A 178 -1.63 -10.48 -22.81
CA ARG A 178 -3.01 -10.36 -23.25
C ARG A 178 -3.48 -8.91 -23.11
N GLU A 179 -4.50 -8.55 -23.85
CA GLU A 179 -5.17 -7.25 -23.66
C GLU A 179 -6.04 -7.27 -22.40
N GLY A 180 -5.99 -6.19 -21.65
CA GLY A 180 -6.84 -5.93 -20.50
C GLY A 180 -8.16 -5.27 -20.88
N GLY A 181 -8.95 -4.91 -19.86
CA GLY A 181 -10.16 -4.12 -20.04
C GLY A 181 -9.85 -2.62 -20.00
N GLY A 182 -10.22 -1.89 -21.05
CA GLY A 182 -10.14 -0.43 -21.05
C GLY A 182 -8.76 0.15 -21.41
N GLY A 183 -8.69 1.49 -21.28
CA GLY A 183 -7.51 2.26 -21.69
C GLY A 183 -7.50 2.64 -23.17
N SER A 184 -6.77 3.71 -23.49
CA SER A 184 -6.46 4.11 -24.88
C SER A 184 -5.03 4.64 -24.91
N PRO A 185 -4.05 3.85 -25.41
CA PRO A 185 -4.20 2.47 -25.93
C PRO A 185 -4.68 1.48 -24.85
N VAL A 186 -5.18 0.33 -25.29
CA VAL A 186 -5.64 -0.75 -24.39
C VAL A 186 -4.53 -1.16 -23.43
N HIS A 187 -4.89 -1.49 -22.20
CA HIS A 187 -3.92 -1.97 -21.21
C HIS A 187 -3.47 -3.38 -21.54
N LEU A 188 -2.21 -3.69 -21.26
CA LEU A 188 -1.61 -5.01 -21.45
C LEU A 188 -1.38 -5.68 -20.11
N ILE A 189 -1.56 -7.01 -20.10
CA ILE A 189 -1.41 -7.86 -18.91
C ILE A 189 -0.44 -8.99 -19.22
N ARG A 190 0.46 -9.31 -18.27
CA ARG A 190 1.33 -10.48 -18.32
C ARG A 190 1.18 -11.27 -17.04
N ASP A 191 1.29 -12.57 -17.15
CA ASP A 191 1.31 -13.43 -15.96
C ASP A 191 2.61 -13.19 -15.18
N LEU A 192 2.54 -13.38 -13.87
CA LEU A 192 3.63 -13.16 -12.93
C LEU A 192 3.93 -14.47 -12.20
N SER A 193 5.19 -14.87 -12.15
CA SER A 193 5.61 -16.11 -11.48
C SER A 193 7.05 -16.02 -10.98
N MET A 194 7.40 -16.96 -10.10
CA MET A 194 8.79 -17.22 -9.74
C MET A 194 9.42 -18.12 -10.82
N SER A 195 10.55 -17.72 -11.40
CA SER A 195 11.31 -18.52 -12.37
C SER A 195 12.78 -18.47 -12.03
N ALA A 196 13.57 -19.43 -12.52
CA ALA A 196 15.02 -19.38 -12.34
C ALA A 196 15.57 -18.01 -12.75
N CYS A 197 16.46 -17.45 -11.93
CA CYS A 197 17.16 -16.22 -12.27
C CYS A 197 18.04 -16.45 -13.50
N ASP A 198 17.85 -15.66 -14.55
CA ASP A 198 18.58 -15.81 -15.81
C ASP A 198 18.84 -14.43 -16.44
N GLU A 199 20.10 -14.14 -16.78
CA GLU A 199 20.49 -12.88 -17.40
C GLU A 199 19.79 -12.64 -18.77
N SER A 200 19.45 -13.71 -19.49
CA SER A 200 18.66 -13.60 -20.72
C SER A 200 17.22 -13.12 -20.49
N LEU A 201 16.75 -13.22 -19.24
CA LEU A 201 15.43 -12.76 -18.77
C LEU A 201 15.50 -11.43 -18.03
N SER A 202 16.65 -10.76 -17.95
CA SER A 202 16.82 -9.53 -17.16
C SER A 202 15.76 -8.47 -17.46
N THR A 203 15.35 -8.31 -18.71
CA THR A 203 14.28 -7.37 -19.08
C THR A 203 12.91 -7.69 -18.47
N ARG A 204 12.72 -8.90 -17.96
CA ARG A 204 11.47 -9.39 -17.34
C ARG A 204 11.65 -9.79 -15.88
N GLN A 205 12.87 -9.63 -15.33
CA GLN A 205 13.24 -9.99 -13.97
C GLN A 205 13.83 -8.83 -13.17
N SER A 206 14.01 -7.65 -13.78
CA SER A 206 14.56 -6.48 -13.09
C SER A 206 13.46 -5.46 -12.82
N TRP A 207 13.27 -5.15 -11.54
CA TRP A 207 12.20 -4.34 -10.99
C TRP A 207 12.73 -3.08 -10.31
N GLY A 208 11.94 -2.07 -10.21
CA GLY A 208 12.20 -0.85 -9.47
C GLY A 208 10.95 -0.35 -8.79
N PHE A 209 11.08 0.75 -8.04
CA PHE A 209 9.96 1.42 -7.39
C PHE A 209 9.85 2.84 -7.90
N ARG A 210 8.62 3.34 -7.98
CA ARG A 210 8.37 4.76 -8.19
C ARG A 210 7.09 5.20 -7.49
N SER A 211 7.13 6.40 -6.92
CA SER A 211 5.93 7.14 -6.59
C SER A 211 5.36 7.78 -7.86
N SER A 212 4.10 8.20 -7.84
CA SER A 212 3.57 9.08 -8.90
C SER A 212 4.35 10.39 -8.89
N ASN A 213 4.75 10.84 -10.05
CA ASN A 213 5.34 12.17 -10.24
C ASN A 213 4.24 13.24 -10.21
#